data_cd7e9765e0cd818f82a8a4b6bd30fff6
#
_entry.id   cd7e9765e0cd818f82a8a4b6bd30fff6
#
_cell.length_a   1.000
_cell.length_b   1.000
_cell.length_c   1.000
_cell.angle_alpha   90.00
_cell.angle_beta   90.00
_cell.angle_gamma   90.00
#
_symmetry.space_group_name_H-M   'P 1'
#
loop_
_entity.id
_entity.type
_entity.pdbx_description
1 polymer ?
#
loop_
_entity_poly.entity_id
_entity_poly.type
_entity_poly.pdbx_seq_one_letter_code
_entity_poly.pdbx_strand_id
1 'polypeptide(L)'
;MVKKDFKFCAGITLFNPTLKEIDNVIMYTNIFERVYVYDNSLVEYDRGCLYRSGIEIISLGSNDGVGKACRMMTEQAKRDHYDYIMLFDQDSEIDSENVMRIIEFIKRQEVDAMLFCPQIIFNKKNKVMKREYEFVDWCITSGTVIKLEDYGANIKFDDKYFIDRVDKDLCYQVLKNNKKICQINDAILYQQLGETSVNGYSTHLPFRHYYISRNRLYFNKKFGKSIVLSVLQTLKHICIVIKYEPEKLKKIKMIFKGITDYRKGKMGCM
;
A
#
# COMPACT_ATOMS: atom_id res chain seq x y z
N MET A 1 -12.37 -24.80 23.23
CA MET A 1 -11.30 -23.84 22.99
C MET A 1 -11.87 -22.45 23.18
N VAL A 2 -11.28 -21.61 24.05
CA VAL A 2 -11.68 -20.20 24.18
C VAL A 2 -11.31 -19.52 22.87
N LYS A 3 -12.30 -18.98 22.14
CA LYS A 3 -12.01 -18.16 20.93
C LYS A 3 -11.19 -16.95 21.39
N LYS A 4 -9.97 -16.81 20.88
CA LYS A 4 -9.16 -15.62 21.12
C LYS A 4 -9.89 -14.42 20.50
N ASP A 5 -10.18 -13.42 21.30
CA ASP A 5 -10.77 -12.18 20.82
C ASP A 5 -9.63 -11.30 20.27
N PHE A 6 -9.47 -11.27 18.95
CA PHE A 6 -8.44 -10.50 18.28
C PHE A 6 -8.80 -9.02 18.21
N LYS A 7 -7.80 -8.17 18.51
CA LYS A 7 -7.91 -6.72 18.42
C LYS A 7 -7.45 -6.24 17.04
N PHE A 8 -8.34 -5.51 16.35
CA PHE A 8 -8.09 -4.91 15.05
C PHE A 8 -8.06 -3.40 15.15
N CYS A 9 -7.15 -2.79 14.40
CA CYS A 9 -7.11 -1.34 14.19
C CYS A 9 -6.95 -1.02 12.70
N ALA A 10 -7.12 0.25 12.34
CA ALA A 10 -6.88 0.75 11.00
C ALA A 10 -5.71 1.71 10.94
N GLY A 11 -5.08 1.84 9.76
CA GLY A 11 -4.07 2.84 9.47
C GLY A 11 -4.34 3.49 8.12
N ILE A 12 -4.35 4.83 8.06
CA ILE A 12 -4.68 5.59 6.86
C ILE A 12 -3.60 6.63 6.60
N THR A 13 -3.09 6.66 5.36
CA THR A 13 -2.15 7.70 4.92
C THR A 13 -2.91 8.83 4.24
N LEU A 14 -2.74 10.06 4.72
CA LEU A 14 -3.32 11.27 4.13
C LEU A 14 -2.24 12.11 3.44
N PHE A 15 -2.61 12.75 2.34
CA PHE A 15 -1.82 13.77 1.66
C PHE A 15 -2.75 14.79 1.01
N ASN A 16 -2.84 16.00 1.60
CA ASN A 16 -3.73 17.08 1.15
C ASN A 16 -5.17 16.57 0.87
N PRO A 17 -5.83 15.94 1.88
CA PRO A 17 -7.09 15.27 1.67
C PRO A 17 -8.23 16.23 1.35
N THR A 18 -9.18 15.75 0.56
CA THR A 18 -10.50 16.36 0.36
C THR A 18 -11.42 16.05 1.54
N LEU A 19 -12.54 16.75 1.64
CA LEU A 19 -13.57 16.45 2.66
C LEU A 19 -14.07 15.01 2.57
N LYS A 20 -14.27 14.49 1.34
CA LYS A 20 -14.68 13.09 1.13
C LYS A 20 -13.68 12.09 1.71
N GLU A 21 -12.39 12.35 1.56
CA GLU A 21 -11.33 11.48 2.11
C GLU A 21 -11.25 11.55 3.62
N ILE A 22 -11.54 12.72 4.21
CA ILE A 22 -11.69 12.88 5.67
C ILE A 22 -12.91 12.09 6.17
N ASP A 23 -14.04 12.14 5.47
CA ASP A 23 -15.24 11.38 5.80
C ASP A 23 -14.97 9.86 5.78
N ASN A 24 -14.13 9.37 4.85
CA ASN A 24 -13.70 7.97 4.84
C ASN A 24 -12.94 7.59 6.13
N VAL A 25 -12.04 8.46 6.62
CA VAL A 25 -11.35 8.23 7.91
C VAL A 25 -12.34 8.08 9.04
N ILE A 26 -13.33 8.99 9.08
CA ILE A 26 -14.37 8.99 10.11
C ILE A 26 -15.21 7.72 10.06
N MET A 27 -15.56 7.25 8.87
CA MET A 27 -16.33 6.02 8.68
C MET A 27 -15.64 4.82 9.35
N TYR A 28 -14.32 4.70 9.25
CA TYR A 28 -13.58 3.59 9.84
C TYR A 28 -13.59 3.59 11.37
N THR A 29 -13.88 4.72 12.05
CA THR A 29 -14.06 4.73 13.51
C THR A 29 -15.30 3.99 13.99
N ASN A 30 -16.26 3.71 13.09
CA ASN A 30 -17.43 2.89 13.40
C ASN A 30 -17.12 1.37 13.36
N ILE A 31 -15.97 0.99 12.79
CA ILE A 31 -15.56 -0.42 12.63
C ILE A 31 -14.41 -0.76 13.56
N PHE A 32 -13.44 0.16 13.69
CA PHE A 32 -12.22 -0.05 14.45
C PHE A 32 -12.21 0.84 15.70
N GLU A 33 -11.82 0.28 16.83
CA GLU A 33 -11.64 1.03 18.09
C GLU A 33 -10.57 2.11 17.95
N ARG A 34 -9.53 1.86 17.11
CA ARG A 34 -8.44 2.78 16.85
C ARG A 34 -8.18 2.92 15.35
N VAL A 35 -8.04 4.16 14.90
CA VAL A 35 -7.64 4.54 13.55
C VAL A 35 -6.39 5.41 13.65
N TYR A 36 -5.25 4.92 13.17
CA TYR A 36 -4.02 5.69 13.04
C TYR A 36 -4.04 6.47 11.74
N VAL A 37 -3.79 7.76 11.81
CA VAL A 37 -3.73 8.64 10.63
C VAL A 37 -2.32 9.19 10.50
N TYR A 38 -1.62 8.81 9.41
CA TYR A 38 -0.34 9.39 9.07
C TYR A 38 -0.52 10.52 8.07
N ASP A 39 -0.35 11.76 8.52
CA ASP A 39 -0.58 12.93 7.70
C ASP A 39 0.71 13.41 7.04
N ASN A 40 0.81 13.19 5.75
CA ASN A 40 1.88 13.65 4.87
C ASN A 40 1.59 15.03 4.24
N SER A 41 0.52 15.73 4.66
CA SER A 41 0.11 16.97 4.03
C SER A 41 1.12 18.08 4.28
N LEU A 42 1.43 18.81 3.21
CA LEU A 42 2.29 19.99 3.24
C LEU A 42 1.49 21.30 3.38
N VAL A 43 0.21 21.24 3.02
CA VAL A 43 -0.73 22.38 3.09
C VAL A 43 -1.56 22.23 4.35
N GLU A 44 -1.75 23.33 5.08
CA GLU A 44 -2.67 23.36 6.21
C GLU A 44 -4.11 23.16 5.72
N TYR A 45 -4.83 22.28 6.40
CA TYR A 45 -6.26 22.05 6.21
C TYR A 45 -6.92 21.87 7.58
N ASP A 46 -8.25 22.01 7.63
CA ASP A 46 -8.99 21.84 8.88
C ASP A 46 -9.00 20.35 9.30
N ARG A 47 -8.24 20.05 10.34
CA ARG A 47 -8.18 18.72 10.98
C ARG A 47 -9.19 18.57 12.13
N GLY A 48 -10.05 19.58 12.37
CA GLY A 48 -10.97 19.57 13.51
C GLY A 48 -11.81 18.31 13.60
N CYS A 49 -12.28 17.82 12.45
CA CYS A 49 -13.09 16.57 12.39
C CYS A 49 -12.29 15.31 12.77
N LEU A 50 -10.97 15.31 12.66
CA LEU A 50 -10.10 14.17 13.00
C LEU A 50 -9.71 14.14 14.49
N TYR A 51 -9.86 15.25 15.22
CA TYR A 51 -9.62 15.30 16.67
C TYR A 51 -10.80 14.75 17.45
N ARG A 52 -10.99 13.43 17.38
CA ARG A 52 -12.05 12.70 18.09
C ARG A 52 -11.54 11.41 18.71
N SER A 53 -12.34 10.87 19.64
CA SER A 53 -12.06 9.57 20.24
C SER A 53 -11.90 8.50 19.15
N GLY A 54 -10.92 7.62 19.31
CA GLY A 54 -10.63 6.54 18.37
C GLY A 54 -9.67 6.91 17.23
N ILE A 55 -9.37 8.20 16.99
CA ILE A 55 -8.38 8.62 16.00
C ILE A 55 -7.08 9.07 16.67
N GLU A 56 -5.95 8.60 16.17
CA GLU A 56 -4.61 9.05 16.56
C GLU A 56 -3.89 9.61 15.33
N ILE A 57 -3.62 10.91 15.33
CA ILE A 57 -2.95 11.59 14.22
C ILE A 57 -1.45 11.59 14.47
N ILE A 58 -0.71 11.02 13.52
CA ILE A 58 0.75 11.10 13.45
C ILE A 58 1.06 12.13 12.36
N SER A 59 1.56 13.32 12.75
CA SER A 59 1.95 14.36 11.81
C SER A 59 3.39 14.76 12.09
N LEU A 60 4.24 14.64 11.07
CA LEU A 60 5.66 15.00 11.17
C LEU A 60 5.98 16.34 10.52
N GLY A 61 4.98 17.04 9.96
CA GLY A 61 5.15 18.32 9.27
C GLY A 61 5.92 18.22 7.95
N SER A 62 6.06 17.00 7.41
CA SER A 62 6.74 16.73 6.14
C SER A 62 6.07 15.57 5.41
N ASN A 63 6.20 15.55 4.07
CA ASN A 63 5.80 14.38 3.30
C ASN A 63 6.93 13.36 3.29
N ASP A 64 6.81 12.35 4.13
CA ASP A 64 7.78 11.27 4.26
C ASP A 64 7.50 10.08 3.33
N GLY A 65 6.36 10.11 2.65
CA GLY A 65 5.91 9.07 1.72
C GLY A 65 5.19 7.90 2.38
N VAL A 66 4.67 7.04 1.52
CA VAL A 66 3.80 5.91 1.91
C VAL A 66 4.56 4.84 2.69
N GLY A 67 5.80 4.54 2.31
CA GLY A 67 6.59 3.49 2.99
C GLY A 67 6.82 3.78 4.46
N LYS A 68 7.20 5.04 4.79
CA LYS A 68 7.40 5.48 6.18
C LYS A 68 6.07 5.57 6.93
N ALA A 69 5.02 6.09 6.28
CA ALA A 69 3.68 6.17 6.87
C ALA A 69 3.18 4.78 7.30
N CYS A 70 3.19 3.81 6.40
CA CYS A 70 2.78 2.43 6.69
C CYS A 70 3.63 1.81 7.82
N ARG A 71 4.96 2.02 7.80
CA ARG A 71 5.84 1.53 8.86
C ARG A 71 5.48 2.09 10.21
N MET A 72 5.34 3.42 10.31
CA MET A 72 5.06 4.10 11.59
C MET A 72 3.73 3.67 12.19
N MET A 73 2.67 3.60 11.38
CA MET A 73 1.35 3.15 11.83
C MET A 73 1.38 1.68 12.28
N THR A 74 2.04 0.81 11.51
CA THR A 74 2.13 -0.62 11.85
C THR A 74 2.95 -0.86 13.14
N GLU A 75 4.05 -0.13 13.31
CA GLU A 75 4.86 -0.18 14.54
C GLU A 75 4.10 0.39 15.74
N GLN A 76 3.29 1.45 15.56
CA GLN A 76 2.46 2.01 16.63
C GLN A 76 1.38 1.00 17.03
N ALA A 77 0.64 0.45 16.08
CA ALA A 77 -0.37 -0.57 16.36
C ALA A 77 0.18 -1.78 17.13
N LYS A 78 1.41 -2.20 16.79
CA LYS A 78 2.09 -3.27 17.51
C LYS A 78 2.46 -2.88 18.94
N ARG A 79 2.91 -1.64 19.18
CA ARG A 79 3.19 -1.11 20.54
C ARG A 79 1.94 -1.04 21.40
N ASP A 80 0.79 -0.72 20.78
CA ASP A 80 -0.50 -0.62 21.45
C ASP A 80 -1.21 -1.97 21.59
N HIS A 81 -0.47 -3.06 21.32
CA HIS A 81 -0.94 -4.45 21.51
C HIS A 81 -2.18 -4.83 20.70
N TYR A 82 -2.29 -4.32 19.47
CA TYR A 82 -3.22 -4.84 18.47
C TYR A 82 -2.67 -6.14 17.88
N ASP A 83 -3.57 -7.06 17.51
CA ASP A 83 -3.19 -8.30 16.82
C ASP A 83 -3.06 -8.10 15.31
N TYR A 84 -3.89 -7.20 14.75
CA TYR A 84 -3.97 -6.90 13.31
C TYR A 84 -4.14 -5.42 13.05
N ILE A 85 -3.53 -4.93 11.97
CA ILE A 85 -3.77 -3.60 11.40
C ILE A 85 -4.25 -3.73 9.96
N MET A 86 -5.32 -3.05 9.59
CA MET A 86 -5.78 -2.90 8.21
C MET A 86 -5.34 -1.54 7.67
N LEU A 87 -4.63 -1.52 6.56
CA LEU A 87 -4.11 -0.29 5.97
C LEU A 87 -4.97 0.19 4.80
N PHE A 88 -5.11 1.51 4.68
CA PHE A 88 -5.88 2.14 3.61
C PHE A 88 -5.13 3.32 3.01
N ASP A 89 -5.28 3.51 1.71
CA ASP A 89 -5.01 4.78 1.06
C ASP A 89 -6.21 5.71 1.26
N GLN A 90 -6.01 7.03 1.22
CA GLN A 90 -7.10 8.01 1.46
C GLN A 90 -8.27 7.87 0.47
N ASP A 91 -7.99 7.43 -0.76
CA ASP A 91 -8.94 7.24 -1.86
C ASP A 91 -9.50 5.82 -1.96
N SER A 92 -9.26 4.97 -0.94
CA SER A 92 -9.76 3.59 -0.91
C SER A 92 -11.28 3.56 -0.78
N GLU A 93 -11.95 2.87 -1.70
CA GLU A 93 -13.39 2.66 -1.65
C GLU A 93 -13.69 1.18 -1.29
N ILE A 94 -13.78 0.90 0.00
CA ILE A 94 -14.24 -0.37 0.56
C ILE A 94 -15.35 -0.08 1.56
N ASP A 95 -16.49 -0.71 1.40
CA ASP A 95 -17.60 -0.53 2.33
C ASP A 95 -17.41 -1.32 3.64
N SER A 96 -18.17 -0.94 4.66
CA SER A 96 -18.10 -1.55 5.99
C SER A 96 -18.38 -3.06 5.96
N GLU A 97 -19.27 -3.52 5.08
CA GLU A 97 -19.61 -4.94 4.97
C GLU A 97 -18.42 -5.75 4.48
N ASN A 98 -17.71 -5.27 3.45
CA ASN A 98 -16.52 -5.94 2.95
C ASN A 98 -15.38 -5.93 3.98
N VAL A 99 -15.21 -4.86 4.75
CA VAL A 99 -14.24 -4.82 5.87
C VAL A 99 -14.60 -5.87 6.92
N MET A 100 -15.88 -5.94 7.33
CA MET A 100 -16.34 -6.92 8.31
C MET A 100 -16.19 -8.37 7.84
N ARG A 101 -16.41 -8.66 6.55
CA ARG A 101 -16.15 -9.99 5.96
C ARG A 101 -14.70 -10.43 6.12
N ILE A 102 -13.75 -9.51 5.92
CA ILE A 102 -12.32 -9.79 6.12
C ILE A 102 -12.03 -10.10 7.60
N ILE A 103 -12.54 -9.27 8.52
CA ILE A 103 -12.35 -9.44 9.97
C ILE A 103 -12.93 -10.78 10.43
N GLU A 104 -14.14 -11.11 10.01
CA GLU A 104 -14.81 -12.37 10.37
C GLU A 104 -14.07 -13.59 9.80
N PHE A 105 -13.58 -13.51 8.57
CA PHE A 105 -12.76 -14.56 7.98
C PHE A 105 -11.49 -14.82 8.83
N ILE A 106 -10.77 -13.77 9.21
CA ILE A 106 -9.57 -13.89 10.06
C ILE A 106 -9.92 -14.46 11.45
N LYS A 107 -11.04 -14.03 12.04
CA LYS A 107 -11.50 -14.52 13.37
C LYS A 107 -11.83 -16.02 13.38
N ARG A 108 -12.12 -16.64 12.25
CA ARG A 108 -12.33 -18.09 12.16
C ARG A 108 -11.05 -18.91 12.37
N GLN A 109 -9.89 -18.31 12.15
CA GLN A 109 -8.56 -18.93 12.32
C GLN A 109 -8.33 -20.22 11.50
N GLU A 110 -9.03 -20.36 10.38
CA GLU A 110 -8.93 -21.54 9.50
C GLU A 110 -7.71 -21.46 8.58
N VAL A 111 -7.18 -20.26 8.39
CA VAL A 111 -6.07 -19.96 7.46
C VAL A 111 -4.95 -19.26 8.20
N ASP A 112 -3.75 -19.84 8.18
CA ASP A 112 -2.53 -19.18 8.67
C ASP A 112 -1.87 -18.41 7.53
N ALA A 113 -2.01 -17.09 7.58
CA ALA A 113 -1.37 -16.16 6.66
C ALA A 113 -0.91 -14.91 7.44
N MET A 114 0.11 -14.24 6.92
CA MET A 114 0.58 -12.97 7.49
C MET A 114 -0.18 -11.77 6.91
N LEU A 115 -0.53 -11.83 5.63
CA LEU A 115 -1.31 -10.80 4.98
C LEU A 115 -2.65 -11.37 4.51
N PHE A 116 -3.71 -10.61 4.73
CA PHE A 116 -5.04 -10.88 4.22
C PHE A 116 -5.50 -9.69 3.41
N CYS A 117 -5.99 -9.90 2.20
CA CYS A 117 -6.40 -8.82 1.32
C CYS A 117 -7.76 -9.12 0.65
N PRO A 118 -8.54 -8.09 0.31
CA PRO A 118 -9.73 -8.27 -0.51
C PRO A 118 -9.39 -8.61 -1.95
N GLN A 119 -10.38 -9.09 -2.69
CA GLN A 119 -10.32 -9.11 -4.15
C GLN A 119 -10.40 -7.66 -4.67
N ILE A 120 -9.42 -7.28 -5.49
CA ILE A 120 -9.39 -5.94 -6.07
C ILE A 120 -10.06 -5.97 -7.44
N ILE A 121 -11.03 -5.09 -7.63
CA ILE A 121 -11.73 -4.92 -8.90
C ILE A 121 -11.31 -3.61 -9.53
N PHE A 122 -10.62 -3.72 -10.67
CA PHE A 122 -10.27 -2.58 -11.49
C PHE A 122 -11.32 -2.38 -12.59
N ASN A 123 -11.85 -1.16 -12.72
CA ASN A 123 -12.75 -0.79 -13.82
C ASN A 123 -14.00 -1.69 -13.99
N LYS A 124 -14.62 -2.14 -12.88
CA LYS A 124 -15.89 -2.89 -12.84
C LYS A 124 -15.92 -4.19 -13.65
N LYS A 125 -14.77 -4.78 -13.97
CA LYS A 125 -14.71 -6.10 -14.60
C LYS A 125 -14.60 -7.17 -13.50
N ASN A 126 -15.73 -7.68 -13.07
CA ASN A 126 -15.80 -8.71 -12.04
C ASN A 126 -15.33 -10.06 -12.59
N LYS A 127 -14.37 -10.67 -11.92
CA LYS A 127 -14.10 -12.07 -12.05
C LYS A 127 -14.75 -12.78 -10.86
N VAL A 128 -15.86 -13.47 -11.10
CA VAL A 128 -16.51 -14.27 -10.05
C VAL A 128 -15.58 -15.43 -9.73
N MET A 129 -15.01 -15.42 -8.53
CA MET A 129 -14.18 -16.49 -8.03
C MET A 129 -15.06 -17.58 -7.41
N LYS A 130 -14.74 -18.86 -7.69
CA LYS A 130 -15.51 -20.02 -7.17
C LYS A 130 -15.12 -20.43 -5.74
N ARG A 131 -14.02 -19.88 -5.21
CA ARG A 131 -13.48 -20.23 -3.89
C ARG A 131 -13.60 -19.03 -2.96
N GLU A 132 -13.87 -19.28 -1.70
CA GLU A 132 -13.94 -18.23 -0.66
C GLU A 132 -12.63 -17.46 -0.54
N TYR A 133 -11.48 -18.14 -0.64
CA TYR A 133 -10.16 -17.55 -0.60
C TYR A 133 -9.17 -18.26 -1.52
N GLU A 134 -8.04 -17.61 -1.77
CA GLU A 134 -6.88 -18.20 -2.44
C GLU A 134 -5.58 -17.60 -1.92
N PHE A 135 -4.47 -18.34 -2.05
CA PHE A 135 -3.15 -17.79 -1.79
C PHE A 135 -2.62 -17.10 -3.03
N VAL A 136 -2.09 -15.90 -2.83
CA VAL A 136 -1.57 -15.05 -3.92
C VAL A 136 -0.13 -14.64 -3.63
N ASP A 137 0.62 -14.26 -4.67
CA ASP A 137 2.00 -13.82 -4.53
C ASP A 137 2.12 -12.30 -4.30
N TRP A 138 1.02 -11.58 -4.44
CA TRP A 138 1.03 -10.14 -4.35
C TRP A 138 -0.35 -9.57 -4.01
N CYS A 139 -0.35 -8.51 -3.21
CA CYS A 139 -1.50 -7.64 -2.94
C CYS A 139 -1.02 -6.18 -2.88
N ILE A 140 -1.96 -5.24 -2.99
CA ILE A 140 -1.69 -3.81 -2.71
C ILE A 140 -1.82 -3.55 -1.22
N THR A 141 -1.27 -2.43 -0.74
CA THR A 141 -1.34 -2.04 0.68
C THR A 141 -2.78 -1.71 1.09
N SER A 142 -3.52 -1.03 0.21
CA SER A 142 -4.89 -0.62 0.51
C SER A 142 -5.84 -1.81 0.70
N GLY A 143 -6.57 -1.82 1.81
CA GLY A 143 -7.46 -2.92 2.22
C GLY A 143 -6.74 -4.16 2.74
N THR A 144 -5.40 -4.15 2.84
CA THR A 144 -4.64 -5.30 3.35
C THR A 144 -4.54 -5.27 4.87
N VAL A 145 -4.84 -6.41 5.48
CA VAL A 145 -4.68 -6.67 6.92
C VAL A 145 -3.36 -7.38 7.17
N ILE A 146 -2.59 -6.86 8.12
CA ILE A 146 -1.28 -7.39 8.52
C ILE A 146 -1.38 -8.02 9.89
N LYS A 147 -0.94 -9.28 10.04
CA LYS A 147 -0.77 -9.96 11.32
C LYS A 147 0.46 -9.41 12.03
N LEU A 148 0.27 -8.67 13.12
CA LEU A 148 1.32 -7.92 13.81
C LEU A 148 2.32 -8.81 14.58
N GLU A 149 1.93 -10.02 14.95
CA GLU A 149 2.83 -11.01 15.53
C GLU A 149 4.03 -11.29 14.60
N ASP A 150 3.78 -11.43 13.30
CA ASP A 150 4.77 -11.74 12.28
C ASP A 150 5.56 -10.51 11.79
N TYR A 151 5.08 -9.30 12.11
CA TYR A 151 5.72 -8.05 11.69
C TYR A 151 6.89 -7.66 12.60
N GLY A 152 8.07 -7.38 12.04
CA GLY A 152 9.24 -6.97 12.84
C GLY A 152 10.57 -7.11 12.12
N ALA A 153 11.53 -7.84 12.71
CA ALA A 153 12.93 -7.83 12.30
C ALA A 153 13.16 -8.21 10.83
N ASN A 154 12.47 -9.24 10.33
CA ASN A 154 12.67 -9.78 8.99
C ASN A 154 11.63 -9.31 7.97
N ILE A 155 10.46 -8.86 8.41
CA ILE A 155 9.34 -8.45 7.57
C ILE A 155 8.80 -7.13 8.08
N LYS A 156 9.11 -6.04 7.38
CA LYS A 156 8.64 -4.69 7.72
C LYS A 156 8.62 -3.79 6.50
N PHE A 157 7.84 -2.75 6.54
CA PHE A 157 7.89 -1.70 5.54
C PHE A 157 9.26 -1.02 5.52
N ASP A 158 9.75 -0.74 4.33
CA ASP A 158 11.02 -0.07 4.09
C ASP A 158 10.77 1.40 3.71
N ASP A 159 11.13 2.31 4.60
CA ASP A 159 10.94 3.76 4.46
C ASP A 159 11.80 4.42 3.37
N LYS A 160 12.73 3.67 2.78
CA LYS A 160 13.44 4.13 1.58
C LYS A 160 12.53 4.23 0.35
N TYR A 161 11.40 3.53 0.35
CA TYR A 161 10.37 3.70 -0.66
C TYR A 161 9.44 4.87 -0.29
N PHE A 162 9.63 6.00 -0.94
CA PHE A 162 8.73 7.14 -0.76
C PHE A 162 7.31 6.83 -1.30
N ILE A 163 7.24 6.30 -2.51
CA ILE A 163 6.04 5.81 -3.18
C ILE A 163 6.46 4.75 -4.21
N ASP A 164 5.56 3.90 -4.66
CA ASP A 164 5.81 2.77 -5.55
C ASP A 164 6.73 1.68 -4.95
N ARG A 165 6.36 0.44 -5.12
CA ARG A 165 7.04 -0.77 -4.62
C ARG A 165 6.94 -1.04 -3.12
N VAL A 166 6.25 -0.23 -2.35
CA VAL A 166 6.02 -0.45 -0.92
C VAL A 166 5.34 -1.79 -0.69
N ASP A 167 4.25 -2.01 -1.42
CA ASP A 167 3.46 -3.24 -1.44
C ASP A 167 4.27 -4.46 -1.91
N LYS A 168 4.94 -4.33 -3.05
CA LYS A 168 5.73 -5.42 -3.63
C LYS A 168 6.90 -5.85 -2.76
N ASP A 169 7.52 -4.89 -2.07
CA ASP A 169 8.62 -5.16 -1.16
C ASP A 169 8.14 -5.96 0.04
N LEU A 170 7.01 -5.55 0.65
CA LEU A 170 6.41 -6.27 1.78
C LEU A 170 5.99 -7.69 1.37
N CYS A 171 5.24 -7.83 0.27
CA CYS A 171 4.82 -9.15 -0.23
C CYS A 171 6.01 -10.08 -0.49
N TYR A 172 7.08 -9.55 -1.10
CA TYR A 172 8.27 -10.34 -1.37
C TYR A 172 9.00 -10.79 -0.08
N GLN A 173 9.06 -9.92 0.95
CA GLN A 173 9.59 -10.30 2.25
C GLN A 173 8.74 -11.41 2.90
N VAL A 174 7.42 -11.30 2.85
CA VAL A 174 6.47 -12.30 3.39
C VAL A 174 6.74 -13.66 2.77
N LEU A 175 6.75 -13.75 1.45
CA LEU A 175 6.97 -15.01 0.73
C LEU A 175 8.38 -15.56 0.96
N LYS A 176 9.40 -14.70 1.00
CA LYS A 176 10.79 -15.12 1.26
C LYS A 176 10.98 -15.71 2.66
N ASN A 177 10.14 -15.31 3.62
CA ASN A 177 10.14 -15.84 4.98
C ASN A 177 9.13 -17.00 5.15
N ASN A 178 8.70 -17.65 4.07
CA ASN A 178 7.77 -18.78 4.04
C ASN A 178 6.40 -18.47 4.69
N LYS A 179 6.01 -17.19 4.74
CA LYS A 179 4.68 -16.76 5.15
C LYS A 179 3.78 -16.65 3.93
N LYS A 180 2.47 -16.59 4.14
CA LYS A 180 1.47 -16.61 3.08
C LYS A 180 0.73 -15.28 2.99
N ILE A 181 0.21 -15.00 1.80
CA ILE A 181 -0.71 -13.91 1.50
C ILE A 181 -2.03 -14.55 1.09
N CYS A 182 -3.11 -14.27 1.80
CA CYS A 182 -4.43 -14.82 1.57
C CYS A 182 -5.34 -13.73 0.98
N GLN A 183 -5.83 -13.93 -0.24
CA GLN A 183 -6.88 -13.11 -0.83
C GLN A 183 -8.23 -13.69 -0.47
N ILE A 184 -9.11 -12.87 0.10
CA ILE A 184 -10.48 -13.22 0.47
C ILE A 184 -11.37 -12.76 -0.69
N ASN A 185 -11.93 -13.72 -1.41
CA ASN A 185 -12.65 -13.45 -2.68
C ASN A 185 -14.06 -12.89 -2.47
N ASP A 186 -14.63 -13.09 -1.28
CA ASP A 186 -15.95 -12.58 -0.91
C ASP A 186 -15.93 -11.14 -0.40
N ALA A 187 -14.73 -10.57 -0.20
CA ALA A 187 -14.53 -9.17 0.15
C ALA A 187 -13.97 -8.41 -1.05
N ILE A 188 -14.60 -7.31 -1.42
CA ILE A 188 -14.29 -6.56 -2.64
C ILE A 188 -13.82 -5.14 -2.29
N LEU A 189 -12.70 -4.75 -2.87
CA LEU A 189 -12.22 -3.37 -2.89
C LEU A 189 -12.24 -2.85 -4.32
N TYR A 190 -12.95 -1.74 -4.53
CA TYR A 190 -12.93 -1.04 -5.81
C TYR A 190 -11.80 -0.03 -5.83
N GLN A 191 -10.92 -0.14 -6.82
CA GLN A 191 -9.82 0.80 -7.00
C GLN A 191 -9.82 1.38 -8.40
N GLN A 192 -9.69 2.69 -8.47
CA GLN A 192 -9.46 3.39 -9.73
C GLN A 192 -7.94 3.41 -9.99
N LEU A 193 -7.52 2.71 -11.03
CA LEU A 193 -6.18 2.92 -11.57
C LEU A 193 -6.19 4.26 -12.27
N GLY A 194 -5.35 5.22 -11.86
CA GLY A 194 -5.11 6.53 -12.42
C GLY A 194 -5.71 6.84 -13.81
N GLU A 195 -5.49 7.96 -14.40
CA GLU A 195 -6.04 8.29 -15.73
C GLU A 195 -5.65 7.22 -16.75
N THR A 196 -6.65 6.51 -17.28
CA THR A 196 -6.45 5.55 -18.37
C THR A 196 -6.22 6.32 -19.69
N SER A 197 -5.12 6.01 -20.37
CA SER A 197 -4.91 6.52 -21.73
C SER A 197 -5.94 5.94 -22.69
N VAL A 198 -6.10 6.60 -23.84
CA VAL A 198 -6.99 6.16 -24.94
C VAL A 198 -6.75 4.70 -25.36
N ASN A 199 -5.57 4.14 -25.06
CA ASN A 199 -5.15 2.76 -25.39
C ASN A 199 -5.24 1.77 -24.22
N GLY A 200 -5.91 2.11 -23.10
CA GLY A 200 -6.06 1.21 -21.95
C GLY A 200 -4.83 1.05 -21.07
N TYR A 201 -3.76 1.80 -21.29
CA TYR A 201 -2.59 1.85 -20.41
C TYR A 201 -2.74 2.98 -19.39
N SER A 202 -2.43 2.69 -18.12
CA SER A 202 -2.35 3.72 -17.08
C SER A 202 -1.22 4.68 -17.41
N THR A 203 -1.53 5.98 -17.50
CA THR A 203 -0.53 7.03 -17.63
C THR A 203 -0.15 7.54 -16.25
N HIS A 204 1.11 7.86 -16.08
CA HIS A 204 1.63 8.40 -14.82
C HIS A 204 2.24 9.78 -15.01
N LEU A 205 2.16 10.62 -14.00
CA LEU A 205 2.85 11.89 -13.97
C LEU A 205 4.39 11.69 -14.05
N PRO A 206 5.15 12.64 -14.61
CA PRO A 206 6.60 12.49 -14.82
C PRO A 206 7.38 12.10 -13.56
N PHE A 207 7.06 12.70 -12.40
CA PHE A 207 7.74 12.39 -11.13
C PHE A 207 7.58 10.91 -10.72
N ARG A 208 6.48 10.26 -11.09
CA ARG A 208 6.25 8.85 -10.74
C ARG A 208 7.22 7.92 -11.48
N HIS A 209 7.59 8.25 -12.72
CA HIS A 209 8.61 7.50 -13.48
C HIS A 209 9.99 7.54 -12.83
N TYR A 210 10.31 8.61 -12.09
CA TYR A 210 11.51 8.69 -11.25
C TYR A 210 11.47 7.62 -10.15
N TYR A 211 10.39 7.55 -9.37
CA TYR A 211 10.27 6.57 -8.30
C TYR A 211 10.20 5.14 -8.83
N ILE A 212 9.43 4.88 -9.87
CA ILE A 212 9.34 3.55 -10.52
C ILE A 212 10.71 3.03 -10.93
N SER A 213 11.55 3.86 -11.54
CA SER A 213 12.88 3.44 -12.00
C SER A 213 13.88 3.28 -10.85
N ARG A 214 13.96 4.27 -9.94
CA ARG A 214 14.85 4.23 -8.77
C ARG A 214 14.54 3.05 -7.86
N ASN A 215 13.27 2.92 -7.49
CA ASN A 215 12.84 1.91 -6.53
C ASN A 215 12.92 0.49 -7.11
N ARG A 216 12.75 0.32 -8.44
CA ARG A 216 12.99 -0.96 -9.11
C ARG A 216 14.44 -1.41 -8.97
N LEU A 217 15.39 -0.51 -9.17
CA LEU A 217 16.81 -0.82 -9.04
C LEU A 217 17.17 -1.18 -7.58
N TYR A 218 16.64 -0.40 -6.63
CA TYR A 218 16.82 -0.69 -5.21
C TYR A 218 16.23 -2.05 -4.82
N PHE A 219 14.99 -2.34 -5.21
CA PHE A 219 14.32 -3.62 -4.99
C PHE A 219 15.12 -4.80 -5.58
N ASN A 220 15.55 -4.68 -6.83
CA ASN A 220 16.32 -5.74 -7.49
C ASN A 220 17.63 -6.02 -6.76
N LYS A 221 18.35 -4.98 -6.32
CA LYS A 221 19.58 -5.14 -5.52
C LYS A 221 19.28 -5.76 -4.15
N LYS A 222 18.28 -5.25 -3.43
CA LYS A 222 17.87 -5.73 -2.10
C LYS A 222 17.59 -7.24 -2.09
N PHE A 223 17.00 -7.75 -3.17
CA PHE A 223 16.61 -9.16 -3.29
C PHE A 223 17.51 -10.00 -4.19
N GLY A 224 18.72 -9.53 -4.50
CA GLY A 224 19.73 -10.30 -5.22
C GLY A 224 19.39 -10.60 -6.68
N LYS A 225 18.51 -9.80 -7.31
CA LYS A 225 18.17 -9.98 -8.73
C LYS A 225 19.29 -9.48 -9.64
N SER A 226 19.47 -10.12 -10.80
CA SER A 226 20.55 -9.80 -11.71
C SER A 226 20.47 -8.36 -12.27
N ILE A 227 21.63 -7.78 -12.56
CA ILE A 227 21.71 -6.46 -13.19
C ILE A 227 21.14 -6.48 -14.60
N VAL A 228 21.29 -7.60 -15.32
CA VAL A 228 20.72 -7.78 -16.66
C VAL A 228 19.20 -7.63 -16.63
N LEU A 229 18.54 -8.24 -15.64
CA LEU A 229 17.10 -8.07 -15.45
C LEU A 229 16.73 -6.60 -15.24
N SER A 230 17.52 -5.87 -14.43
CA SER A 230 17.28 -4.44 -14.16
C SER A 230 17.40 -3.60 -15.43
N VAL A 231 18.38 -3.90 -16.29
CA VAL A 231 18.57 -3.23 -17.59
C VAL A 231 17.39 -3.52 -18.50
N LEU A 232 17.01 -4.80 -18.67
CA LEU A 232 15.89 -5.19 -19.54
C LEU A 232 14.57 -4.55 -19.10
N GLN A 233 14.30 -4.53 -17.80
CA GLN A 233 13.11 -3.86 -17.24
C GLN A 233 13.13 -2.34 -17.49
N THR A 234 14.31 -1.71 -17.47
CA THR A 234 14.44 -0.29 -17.75
C THR A 234 14.19 0.01 -19.23
N LEU A 235 14.76 -0.78 -20.13
CA LEU A 235 14.52 -0.66 -21.56
C LEU A 235 13.02 -0.85 -21.88
N LYS A 236 12.40 -1.90 -21.33
CA LYS A 236 10.96 -2.12 -21.47
C LYS A 236 10.14 -0.90 -21.01
N HIS A 237 10.50 -0.31 -19.85
CA HIS A 237 9.83 0.87 -19.31
C HIS A 237 9.95 2.08 -20.26
N ILE A 238 11.15 2.34 -20.81
CA ILE A 238 11.39 3.40 -21.78
C ILE A 238 10.55 3.16 -23.05
N CYS A 239 10.53 1.93 -23.58
CA CYS A 239 9.73 1.58 -24.75
C CYS A 239 8.23 1.82 -24.52
N ILE A 240 7.70 1.49 -23.33
CA ILE A 240 6.29 1.76 -22.97
C ILE A 240 6.02 3.25 -22.97
N VAL A 241 6.88 4.06 -22.35
CA VAL A 241 6.75 5.51 -22.31
C VAL A 241 6.75 6.10 -23.73
N ILE A 242 7.68 5.66 -24.59
CA ILE A 242 7.79 6.13 -25.98
C ILE A 242 6.53 5.77 -26.77
N LYS A 243 5.98 4.58 -26.56
CA LYS A 243 4.87 4.08 -27.37
C LYS A 243 3.51 4.62 -26.93
N TYR A 244 3.28 4.71 -25.62
CA TYR A 244 1.91 4.86 -25.10
C TYR A 244 1.67 6.13 -24.29
N GLU A 245 2.72 6.85 -23.81
CA GLU A 245 2.52 7.94 -22.88
C GLU A 245 2.75 9.32 -23.48
N PRO A 246 2.02 10.36 -23.04
CA PRO A 246 2.32 11.76 -23.37
C PRO A 246 3.59 12.24 -22.66
N GLU A 247 4.08 13.43 -22.98
CA GLU A 247 5.26 14.08 -22.37
C GLU A 247 6.51 13.19 -22.31
N LYS A 248 6.75 12.40 -23.34
CA LYS A 248 7.78 11.35 -23.42
C LYS A 248 9.15 11.80 -22.94
N LEU A 249 9.63 12.96 -23.43
CA LEU A 249 10.96 13.47 -23.06
C LEU A 249 11.09 13.80 -21.58
N LYS A 250 10.07 14.41 -20.98
CA LYS A 250 10.06 14.70 -19.54
C LYS A 250 10.11 13.40 -18.71
N LYS A 251 9.30 12.40 -19.08
CA LYS A 251 9.23 11.11 -18.40
C LYS A 251 10.53 10.33 -18.53
N ILE A 252 11.14 10.29 -19.71
CA ILE A 252 12.45 9.66 -19.92
C ILE A 252 13.53 10.35 -19.10
N LYS A 253 13.54 11.70 -19.05
CA LYS A 253 14.46 12.44 -18.18
C LYS A 253 14.32 12.05 -16.71
N MET A 254 13.08 11.84 -16.24
CA MET A 254 12.80 11.41 -14.88
C MET A 254 13.24 9.97 -14.62
N ILE A 255 13.11 9.06 -15.59
CA ILE A 255 13.65 7.69 -15.49
C ILE A 255 15.17 7.74 -15.27
N PHE A 256 15.90 8.51 -16.09
CA PHE A 256 17.36 8.63 -15.96
C PHE A 256 17.78 9.33 -14.65
N LYS A 257 17.03 10.35 -14.20
CA LYS A 257 17.25 10.97 -12.90
C LYS A 257 17.10 9.94 -11.76
N GLY A 258 16.07 9.10 -11.81
CA GLY A 258 15.88 8.03 -10.83
C GLY A 258 17.03 7.03 -10.79
N ILE A 259 17.55 6.62 -11.96
CA ILE A 259 18.72 5.73 -12.07
C ILE A 259 19.96 6.41 -11.48
N THR A 260 20.19 7.68 -11.79
CA THR A 260 21.35 8.44 -11.29
C THR A 260 21.30 8.61 -9.77
N ASP A 261 20.15 8.96 -9.21
CA ASP A 261 19.99 9.15 -7.78
C ASP A 261 20.11 7.82 -7.02
N TYR A 262 19.59 6.71 -7.58
CA TYR A 262 19.85 5.38 -7.05
C TYR A 262 21.35 5.08 -6.96
N ARG A 263 22.12 5.35 -8.05
CA ARG A 263 23.60 5.14 -8.07
C ARG A 263 24.34 5.99 -7.04
N LYS A 264 23.80 7.16 -6.70
CA LYS A 264 24.33 8.05 -5.66
C LYS A 264 23.84 7.70 -4.25
N GLY A 265 23.05 6.65 -4.08
CA GLY A 265 22.46 6.24 -2.80
C GLY A 265 21.34 7.13 -2.29
N LYS A 266 20.80 8.03 -3.11
CA LYS A 266 19.70 8.92 -2.72
C LYS A 266 18.37 8.16 -2.75
N MET A 267 17.74 8.02 -1.58
CA MET A 267 16.44 7.39 -1.39
C MET A 267 15.48 8.39 -0.70
N GLY A 268 14.22 7.96 -0.48
CA GLY A 268 13.20 8.84 0.12
C GLY A 268 12.60 9.84 -0.89
N CYS A 269 12.25 11.04 -0.43
CA CYS A 269 11.70 12.09 -1.29
C CYS A 269 12.71 12.54 -2.36
N MET A 270 12.19 12.98 -3.53
CA MET A 270 12.99 13.41 -4.68
C MET A 270 13.63 14.79 -4.47
#